data_b3853f2059ffacea7e731f34a820be7e
#
_entry.id   b3853f2059ffacea7e731f34a820be7e
#
_cell.length_a   1.000
_cell.length_b   1.000
_cell.length_c   1.000
_cell.angle_alpha   90.00
_cell.angle_beta   90.00
_cell.angle_gamma   90.00
#
_symmetry.space_group_name_H-M   'P 1'
#
loop_
_entity.id
_entity.type
_entity.pdbx_description
1 polymer ?
#
loop_
_entity_poly.entity_id
_entity_poly.type
_entity_poly.pdbx_seq_one_letter_code
_entity_poly.pdbx_strand_id
1 'polypeptide(L)'
;MFPIGRGQRELIIGDRQTGKTAIAIDTIINQKGQGVKCIYVAIGQKASTVATIVKTLEDAGALAYTTVVAATASELAPLQYIAPYSGCAIGEEWMENGEDVLIVYDDLSKHAAAYRTLSLLLKRPPGREAYPGDVFYLHSRLLERAARMSDEYGGGSLTALPIIETQAGDV
;
A
#
# COMPACT_ATOMS: atom_id res chain seq x y z
N MET A 1 -4.81 12.35 16.40
CA MET A 1 -4.56 12.26 14.95
C MET A 1 -4.68 13.65 14.36
N PHE A 2 -3.79 14.05 13.47
CA PHE A 2 -3.88 15.27 12.71
C PHE A 2 -4.43 14.97 11.30
N PRO A 3 -5.00 15.96 10.61
CA PRO A 3 -5.56 15.74 9.28
C PRO A 3 -4.48 15.46 8.24
N ILE A 4 -4.79 14.56 7.31
CA ILE A 4 -3.94 14.24 6.17
C ILE A 4 -4.55 14.91 4.94
N GLY A 5 -3.75 15.71 4.23
CA GLY A 5 -4.18 16.34 2.98
C GLY A 5 -4.27 15.35 1.84
N ARG A 6 -5.23 15.55 0.93
CA ARG A 6 -5.33 14.73 -0.28
C ARG A 6 -4.07 14.89 -1.13
N GLY A 7 -3.46 13.78 -1.51
CA GLY A 7 -2.19 13.73 -2.22
C GLY A 7 -0.95 13.57 -1.34
N GLN A 8 -1.12 13.54 -0.01
CA GLN A 8 -0.03 13.32 0.93
C GLN A 8 0.30 11.82 1.11
N ARG A 9 1.45 11.58 1.71
CA ARG A 9 1.91 10.26 2.14
C ARG A 9 2.04 10.28 3.65
N GLU A 10 1.42 9.34 4.34
CA GLU A 10 1.49 9.22 5.79
C GLU A 10 1.90 7.80 6.18
N LEU A 11 3.03 7.67 6.84
CA LEU A 11 3.57 6.39 7.26
C LEU A 11 2.84 5.86 8.49
N ILE A 12 2.38 4.61 8.42
CA ILE A 12 1.89 3.85 9.56
C ILE A 12 2.96 2.82 9.93
N ILE A 13 3.67 3.06 11.03
CA ILE A 13 4.79 2.23 11.46
C ILE A 13 4.58 1.70 12.87
N GLY A 14 4.97 0.47 13.11
CA GLY A 14 4.90 -0.17 14.42
C GLY A 14 5.17 -1.66 14.36
N ASP A 15 5.30 -2.26 15.54
CA ASP A 15 5.53 -3.69 15.69
C ASP A 15 4.34 -4.53 15.22
N ARG A 16 4.56 -5.84 15.12
CA ARG A 16 3.52 -6.80 14.73
C ARG A 16 2.31 -6.68 15.67
N GLN A 17 1.11 -6.73 15.10
CA GLN A 17 -0.17 -6.74 15.83
C GLN A 17 -0.44 -5.48 16.70
N THR A 18 0.11 -4.33 16.34
CA THR A 18 -0.13 -3.06 17.04
C THR A 18 -1.32 -2.26 16.49
N GLY A 19 -2.13 -2.85 15.62
CA GLY A 19 -3.34 -2.22 15.08
C GLY A 19 -3.12 -1.38 13.82
N LYS A 20 -1.96 -1.47 13.15
CA LYS A 20 -1.66 -0.71 11.92
C LYS A 20 -2.72 -0.91 10.82
N THR A 21 -3.04 -2.16 10.52
CA THR A 21 -4.06 -2.53 9.53
C THR A 21 -5.44 -2.00 9.93
N ALA A 22 -5.79 -2.04 11.22
CA ALA A 22 -7.06 -1.52 11.70
C ALA A 22 -7.21 -0.02 11.41
N ILE A 23 -6.18 0.78 11.67
CA ILE A 23 -6.16 2.22 11.34
C ILE A 23 -6.41 2.43 9.84
N ALA A 24 -5.75 1.65 8.98
CA ALA A 24 -5.92 1.77 7.53
C ALA A 24 -7.33 1.37 7.07
N ILE A 25 -7.89 0.29 7.60
CA ILE A 25 -9.24 -0.18 7.26
C ILE A 25 -10.30 0.80 7.75
N ASP A 26 -10.18 1.32 8.96
CA ASP A 26 -11.08 2.36 9.48
C ASP A 26 -11.02 3.63 8.63
N THR A 27 -9.83 3.99 8.14
CA THR A 27 -9.67 5.13 7.23
C THR A 27 -10.43 4.89 5.92
N ILE A 28 -10.36 3.69 5.34
CA ILE A 28 -11.12 3.32 4.15
C ILE A 28 -12.63 3.39 4.42
N ILE A 29 -13.09 2.80 5.52
CA ILE A 29 -14.52 2.79 5.89
C ILE A 29 -15.06 4.22 6.03
N ASN A 30 -14.28 5.12 6.63
CA ASN A 30 -14.65 6.51 6.83
C ASN A 30 -14.66 7.36 5.54
N GLN A 31 -14.23 6.82 4.40
CA GLN A 31 -14.36 7.50 3.11
C GLN A 31 -15.76 7.37 2.50
N LYS A 32 -16.67 6.66 3.13
CA LYS A 32 -18.06 6.51 2.65
C LYS A 32 -18.72 7.87 2.42
N GLY A 33 -19.18 8.10 1.20
CA GLY A 33 -19.82 9.36 0.83
C GLY A 33 -18.90 10.56 0.61
N GLN A 34 -17.57 10.38 0.70
CA GLN A 34 -16.59 11.46 0.52
C GLN A 34 -16.11 11.62 -0.93
N GLY A 35 -16.60 10.80 -1.86
CA GLY A 35 -16.17 10.83 -3.26
C GLY A 35 -14.73 10.34 -3.47
N VAL A 36 -14.20 9.54 -2.55
CA VAL A 36 -12.83 9.00 -2.62
C VAL A 36 -12.90 7.52 -3.01
N LYS A 37 -12.18 7.15 -4.05
CA LYS A 37 -11.93 5.75 -4.40
C LYS A 37 -10.80 5.20 -3.55
N CYS A 38 -10.96 3.99 -3.02
CA CYS A 38 -9.97 3.37 -2.17
C CYS A 38 -9.34 2.14 -2.84
N ILE A 39 -8.05 1.93 -2.58
CA ILE A 39 -7.32 0.74 -3.00
C ILE A 39 -6.62 0.17 -1.77
N TYR A 40 -6.90 -1.09 -1.47
CA TYR A 40 -6.18 -1.83 -0.44
C TYR A 40 -5.26 -2.85 -1.12
N VAL A 41 -3.95 -2.65 -0.96
CA VAL A 41 -2.93 -3.56 -1.51
C VAL A 41 -2.41 -4.45 -0.40
N ALA A 42 -2.77 -5.73 -0.43
CA ALA A 42 -2.28 -6.75 0.50
C ALA A 42 -1.03 -7.43 -0.09
N ILE A 43 0.10 -7.29 0.58
CA ILE A 43 1.39 -7.82 0.13
C ILE A 43 1.88 -8.87 1.13
N GLY A 44 2.00 -10.12 0.70
CA GLY A 44 2.51 -11.20 1.54
C GLY A 44 1.66 -11.53 2.77
N GLN A 45 0.41 -11.11 2.80
CA GLN A 45 -0.56 -11.43 3.85
C GLN A 45 -1.07 -12.86 3.69
N LYS A 46 -1.51 -13.49 4.78
CA LYS A 46 -2.21 -14.77 4.71
C LYS A 46 -3.55 -14.59 3.98
N ALA A 47 -3.92 -15.54 3.14
CA ALA A 47 -5.19 -15.51 2.41
C ALA A 47 -6.40 -15.37 3.36
N SER A 48 -6.37 -16.03 4.54
CA SER A 48 -7.41 -15.89 5.55
C SER A 48 -7.51 -14.48 6.12
N THR A 49 -6.39 -13.79 6.30
CA THR A 49 -6.36 -12.39 6.76
C THR A 49 -6.99 -11.47 5.71
N VAL A 50 -6.62 -11.65 4.45
CA VAL A 50 -7.21 -10.89 3.33
C VAL A 50 -8.71 -11.12 3.25
N ALA A 51 -9.16 -12.37 3.35
CA ALA A 51 -10.60 -12.70 3.35
C ALA A 51 -11.36 -12.01 4.50
N THR A 52 -10.76 -11.97 5.71
CA THR A 52 -11.36 -11.26 6.85
C THR A 52 -11.47 -9.77 6.60
N ILE A 53 -10.44 -9.15 6.01
CA ILE A 53 -10.45 -7.72 5.67
C ILE A 53 -11.53 -7.42 4.62
N VAL A 54 -11.59 -8.22 3.56
CA VAL A 54 -12.64 -8.09 2.52
C VAL A 54 -14.03 -8.19 3.14
N LYS A 55 -14.23 -9.16 4.03
CA LYS A 55 -15.52 -9.31 4.74
C LYS A 55 -15.84 -8.08 5.60
N THR A 56 -14.87 -7.53 6.32
CA THR A 56 -15.05 -6.31 7.13
C THR A 56 -15.45 -5.12 6.25
N LEU A 57 -14.79 -4.95 5.10
CA LEU A 57 -15.13 -3.89 4.14
C LEU A 57 -16.52 -4.09 3.52
N GLU A 58 -16.89 -5.34 3.23
CA GLU A 58 -18.22 -5.70 2.72
C GLU A 58 -19.32 -5.36 3.74
N ASP A 59 -19.15 -5.80 4.99
CA ASP A 59 -20.11 -5.58 6.06
C ASP A 59 -20.30 -4.08 6.37
N ALA A 60 -19.27 -3.27 6.18
CA ALA A 60 -19.32 -1.81 6.28
C ALA A 60 -19.87 -1.11 5.02
N GLY A 61 -20.13 -1.86 3.93
CA GLY A 61 -20.54 -1.31 2.64
C GLY A 61 -19.43 -0.54 1.91
N ALA A 62 -18.16 -0.75 2.29
CA ALA A 62 -17.01 -0.06 1.73
C ALA A 62 -16.52 -0.66 0.41
N LEU A 63 -16.89 -1.89 0.06
CA LEU A 63 -16.51 -2.50 -1.21
C LEU A 63 -17.09 -1.77 -2.42
N ALA A 64 -18.14 -0.98 -2.25
CA ALA A 64 -18.74 -0.20 -3.34
C ALA A 64 -17.74 0.84 -3.93
N TYR A 65 -16.76 1.27 -3.15
CA TYR A 65 -15.75 2.25 -3.57
C TYR A 65 -14.31 1.78 -3.32
N THR A 66 -14.11 0.50 -2.99
CA THR A 66 -12.79 -0.06 -2.65
C THR A 66 -12.41 -1.19 -3.60
N THR A 67 -11.21 -1.12 -4.15
CA THR A 67 -10.58 -2.20 -4.92
C THR A 67 -9.52 -2.87 -4.05
N VAL A 68 -9.53 -4.20 -4.01
CA VAL A 68 -8.52 -4.99 -3.29
C VAL A 68 -7.55 -5.61 -4.31
N VAL A 69 -6.27 -5.31 -4.15
CA VAL A 69 -5.18 -5.92 -4.92
C VAL A 69 -4.39 -6.81 -3.96
N ALA A 70 -4.42 -8.11 -4.17
CA ALA A 70 -3.80 -9.06 -3.25
C ALA A 70 -2.74 -9.92 -3.94
N ALA A 71 -1.54 -9.95 -3.34
CA ALA A 71 -0.52 -10.96 -3.58
C ALA A 71 -0.21 -11.60 -2.22
N THR A 72 -0.84 -12.77 -1.97
CA THR A 72 -0.77 -13.44 -0.67
C THR A 72 0.59 -14.08 -0.41
N ALA A 73 0.81 -14.52 0.83
CA ALA A 73 2.07 -15.15 1.23
C ALA A 73 2.40 -16.46 0.47
N SER A 74 1.41 -17.09 -0.15
CA SER A 74 1.58 -18.28 -1.00
C SER A 74 1.96 -17.95 -2.43
N GLU A 75 1.84 -16.69 -2.84
CA GLU A 75 2.23 -16.26 -4.18
C GLU A 75 3.75 -16.15 -4.34
N LEU A 76 4.21 -16.29 -5.56
CA LEU A 76 5.62 -16.13 -5.89
C LEU A 76 6.11 -14.70 -5.62
N ALA A 77 7.37 -14.54 -5.23
CA ALA A 77 7.97 -13.25 -4.93
C ALA A 77 7.79 -12.19 -6.05
N PRO A 78 7.86 -12.51 -7.35
CA PRO A 78 7.56 -11.54 -8.41
C PRO A 78 6.15 -10.93 -8.32
N LEU A 79 5.14 -11.71 -7.94
CA LEU A 79 3.77 -11.21 -7.78
C LEU A 79 3.64 -10.29 -6.59
N GLN A 80 4.27 -10.62 -5.47
CA GLN A 80 4.33 -9.75 -4.29
C GLN A 80 5.10 -8.46 -4.59
N TYR A 81 6.15 -8.54 -5.42
CA TYR A 81 6.92 -7.38 -5.86
C TYR A 81 6.09 -6.41 -6.71
N ILE A 82 5.32 -6.92 -7.68
CA ILE A 82 4.59 -6.07 -8.64
C ILE A 82 3.27 -5.52 -8.08
N ALA A 83 2.67 -6.19 -7.08
CA ALA A 83 1.35 -5.84 -6.56
C ALA A 83 1.17 -4.36 -6.17
N PRO A 84 2.08 -3.72 -5.40
CA PRO A 84 1.90 -2.32 -5.05
C PRO A 84 2.00 -1.38 -6.25
N TYR A 85 2.84 -1.68 -7.23
CA TYR A 85 2.93 -0.90 -8.47
C TYR A 85 1.65 -1.03 -9.31
N SER A 86 1.09 -2.22 -9.38
CA SER A 86 -0.20 -2.45 -10.07
C SER A 86 -1.34 -1.69 -9.40
N GLY A 87 -1.42 -1.74 -8.08
CA GLY A 87 -2.41 -0.97 -7.31
C GLY A 87 -2.23 0.53 -7.51
N CYS A 88 -0.98 1.01 -7.50
CA CYS A 88 -0.68 2.41 -7.74
C CYS A 88 -1.08 2.85 -9.16
N ALA A 89 -0.85 2.03 -10.18
CA ALA A 89 -1.25 2.33 -11.55
C ALA A 89 -2.77 2.47 -11.71
N ILE A 90 -3.56 1.64 -11.03
CA ILE A 90 -5.02 1.81 -10.98
C ILE A 90 -5.39 3.16 -10.37
N GLY A 91 -4.74 3.54 -9.27
CA GLY A 91 -4.97 4.80 -8.60
C GLY A 91 -4.58 6.02 -9.44
N GLU A 92 -3.47 5.93 -10.17
CA GLU A 92 -3.01 6.99 -11.09
C GLU A 92 -4.01 7.23 -12.22
N GLU A 93 -4.56 6.18 -12.81
CA GLU A 93 -5.61 6.32 -13.85
C GLU A 93 -6.80 7.12 -13.33
N TRP A 94 -7.26 6.85 -12.11
CA TRP A 94 -8.34 7.63 -11.53
C TRP A 94 -7.93 9.05 -11.17
N MET A 95 -6.73 9.23 -10.62
CA MET A 95 -6.19 10.56 -10.30
C MET A 95 -6.07 11.45 -11.56
N GLU A 96 -5.60 10.88 -12.67
CA GLU A 96 -5.47 11.60 -13.96
C GLU A 96 -6.83 11.96 -14.55
N ASN A 97 -7.88 11.18 -14.22
CA ASN A 97 -9.27 11.49 -14.57
C ASN A 97 -9.93 12.48 -13.59
N GLY A 98 -9.18 13.11 -12.70
CA GLY A 98 -9.67 14.14 -11.77
C GLY A 98 -10.31 13.58 -10.50
N GLU A 99 -10.17 12.30 -10.23
CA GLU A 99 -10.75 11.68 -9.04
C GLU A 99 -9.77 11.69 -7.85
N ASP A 100 -10.31 11.61 -6.63
CA ASP A 100 -9.52 11.46 -5.42
C ASP A 100 -9.39 9.99 -5.04
N VAL A 101 -8.16 9.56 -4.76
CA VAL A 101 -7.82 8.16 -4.46
C VAL A 101 -7.08 8.06 -3.14
N LEU A 102 -7.44 7.05 -2.35
CA LEU A 102 -6.70 6.62 -1.17
C LEU A 102 -6.14 5.23 -1.43
N ILE A 103 -4.82 5.06 -1.32
CA ILE A 103 -4.17 3.76 -1.46
C ILE A 103 -3.45 3.36 -0.17
N VAL A 104 -3.68 2.14 0.28
CA VAL A 104 -3.03 1.52 1.42
C VAL A 104 -2.11 0.41 0.93
N TYR A 105 -0.84 0.41 1.39
CA TYR A 105 0.13 -0.66 1.13
C TYR A 105 0.36 -1.46 2.41
N ASP A 106 -0.20 -2.65 2.51
CA ASP A 106 -0.11 -3.51 3.71
C ASP A 106 0.59 -4.84 3.40
N ASP A 107 1.90 -4.97 3.62
CA ASP A 107 2.84 -3.94 4.09
C ASP A 107 4.09 -3.89 3.20
N LEU A 108 4.78 -2.78 3.25
CA LEU A 108 6.00 -2.58 2.46
C LEU A 108 7.22 -3.33 3.04
N SER A 109 7.19 -3.79 4.29
CA SER A 109 8.24 -4.66 4.84
C SER A 109 8.25 -6.00 4.11
N LYS A 110 7.09 -6.59 3.83
CA LYS A 110 6.98 -7.81 3.03
C LYS A 110 7.31 -7.57 1.56
N HIS A 111 6.99 -6.40 1.04
CA HIS A 111 7.40 -5.97 -0.30
C HIS A 111 8.93 -5.94 -0.43
N ALA A 112 9.63 -5.37 0.53
CA ALA A 112 11.09 -5.36 0.58
C ALA A 112 11.66 -6.79 0.68
N ALA A 113 11.05 -7.66 1.47
CA ALA A 113 11.46 -9.06 1.58
C ALA A 113 11.30 -9.84 0.27
N ALA A 114 10.22 -9.61 -0.48
CA ALA A 114 10.02 -10.18 -1.80
C ALA A 114 11.10 -9.70 -2.79
N TYR A 115 11.43 -8.42 -2.76
CA TYR A 115 12.50 -7.85 -3.59
C TYR A 115 13.88 -8.40 -3.23
N ARG A 116 14.17 -8.60 -1.94
CA ARG A 116 15.38 -9.29 -1.49
C ARG A 116 15.46 -10.70 -2.08
N THR A 117 14.39 -11.46 -2.01
CA THR A 117 14.32 -12.81 -2.59
C THR A 117 14.64 -12.79 -4.09
N LEU A 118 14.02 -11.90 -4.86
CA LEU A 118 14.30 -11.75 -6.29
C LEU A 118 15.76 -11.38 -6.56
N SER A 119 16.29 -10.44 -5.80
CA SER A 119 17.68 -9.96 -5.96
C SER A 119 18.69 -11.07 -5.67
N LEU A 120 18.45 -11.89 -4.65
CA LEU A 120 19.31 -13.04 -4.34
C LEU A 120 19.24 -14.12 -5.41
N LEU A 121 18.05 -14.41 -5.95
CA LEU A 121 17.88 -15.36 -7.06
C LEU A 121 18.62 -14.89 -8.33
N LEU A 122 18.62 -13.58 -8.57
CA LEU A 122 19.36 -12.96 -9.68
C LEU A 122 20.86 -12.79 -9.39
N LYS A 123 21.35 -13.31 -8.25
CA LYS A 123 22.75 -13.23 -7.82
C LYS A 123 23.27 -11.79 -7.73
N ARG A 124 22.41 -10.82 -7.42
CA ARG A 124 22.82 -9.45 -7.13
C ARG A 124 23.56 -9.42 -5.79
N PRO A 125 24.64 -8.63 -5.67
CA PRO A 125 25.43 -8.58 -4.43
C PRO A 125 24.55 -8.08 -3.27
N PRO A 126 24.47 -8.83 -2.16
CA PRO A 126 23.70 -8.43 -0.99
C PRO A 126 24.43 -7.37 -0.17
N GLY A 127 23.66 -6.43 0.39
CA GLY A 127 24.10 -5.50 1.40
C GLY A 127 23.70 -5.95 2.81
N ARG A 128 23.45 -4.99 3.70
CA ARG A 128 22.99 -5.25 5.08
C ARG A 128 21.73 -6.09 5.07
N GLU A 129 21.69 -7.13 5.92
CA GLU A 129 20.57 -8.08 6.03
C GLU A 129 20.16 -8.73 4.70
N ALA A 130 21.11 -8.90 3.82
CA ALA A 130 20.96 -9.45 2.49
C ALA A 130 20.06 -8.62 1.53
N TYR A 131 19.65 -7.41 1.91
CA TYR A 131 18.96 -6.52 1.00
C TYR A 131 19.87 -5.99 -0.10
N PRO A 132 19.37 -5.82 -1.33
CA PRO A 132 20.16 -5.17 -2.37
C PRO A 132 20.35 -3.68 -2.05
N GLY A 133 21.44 -3.09 -2.59
CA GLY A 133 21.80 -1.70 -2.30
C GLY A 133 20.76 -0.67 -2.73
N ASP A 134 19.87 -1.03 -3.63
CA ASP A 134 18.80 -0.16 -4.16
C ASP A 134 17.42 -0.37 -3.48
N VAL A 135 17.37 -1.03 -2.31
CA VAL A 135 16.10 -1.28 -1.60
C VAL A 135 15.34 0.00 -1.26
N PHE A 136 16.05 1.09 -0.97
CA PHE A 136 15.40 2.38 -0.75
C PHE A 136 14.67 2.87 -2.01
N TYR A 137 15.27 2.70 -3.18
CA TYR A 137 14.67 3.09 -4.45
C TYR A 137 13.39 2.31 -4.76
N LEU A 138 13.27 1.08 -4.29
CA LEU A 138 12.05 0.28 -4.39
C LEU A 138 10.82 1.01 -3.84
N HIS A 139 10.96 1.60 -2.65
CA HIS A 139 9.85 2.30 -1.98
C HIS A 139 9.74 3.76 -2.43
N SER A 140 10.85 4.47 -2.65
CA SER A 140 10.81 5.87 -3.05
C SER A 140 10.12 6.06 -4.40
N ARG A 141 10.42 5.24 -5.41
CA ARG A 141 9.76 5.32 -6.72
C ARG A 141 8.28 4.95 -6.69
N LEU A 142 7.82 4.17 -5.69
CA LEU A 142 6.42 3.88 -5.48
C LEU A 142 5.71 5.07 -4.82
N LEU A 143 6.29 5.58 -3.73
CA LEU A 143 5.64 6.60 -2.89
C LEU A 143 5.66 7.99 -3.52
N GLU A 144 6.64 8.31 -4.38
CA GLU A 144 6.67 9.56 -5.14
C GLU A 144 5.51 9.70 -6.16
N ARG A 145 4.85 8.60 -6.48
CA ARG A 145 3.67 8.61 -7.36
C ARG A 145 2.42 9.17 -6.69
N ALA A 146 2.38 9.21 -5.34
CA ALA A 146 1.33 9.88 -4.60
C ALA A 146 1.48 11.40 -4.74
N ALA A 147 0.43 12.06 -5.24
CA ALA A 147 0.45 13.48 -5.55
C ALA A 147 -0.96 14.07 -5.59
N ARG A 148 -1.03 15.39 -5.60
CA ARG A 148 -2.23 16.14 -6.00
C ARG A 148 -1.94 16.85 -7.31
N MET A 149 -2.79 16.61 -8.30
CA MET A 149 -2.70 17.26 -9.59
C MET A 149 -3.18 18.73 -9.50
N SER A 150 -2.59 19.59 -10.31
CA SER A 150 -3.10 20.94 -10.45
C SER A 150 -4.48 20.97 -11.14
N ASP A 151 -5.21 22.06 -10.97
CA ASP A 151 -6.55 22.20 -11.56
C ASP A 151 -6.52 22.10 -13.09
N GLU A 152 -5.41 22.51 -13.72
CA GLU A 152 -5.19 22.37 -15.17
C GLU A 152 -5.16 20.90 -15.63
N TYR A 153 -4.79 19.99 -14.74
CA TYR A 153 -4.75 18.54 -14.97
C TYR A 153 -5.87 17.79 -14.24
N GLY A 154 -6.98 18.50 -13.95
CA GLY A 154 -8.19 17.89 -13.39
C GLY A 154 -8.29 17.88 -11.86
N GLY A 155 -7.23 18.29 -11.13
CA GLY A 155 -7.27 18.45 -9.67
C GLY A 155 -7.40 17.16 -8.87
N GLY A 156 -7.25 15.98 -9.49
CA GLY A 156 -7.31 14.70 -8.82
C GLY A 156 -6.17 14.48 -7.83
N SER A 157 -6.29 13.49 -6.96
CA SER A 157 -5.27 13.18 -5.95
C SER A 157 -5.10 11.69 -5.72
N LEU A 158 -3.88 11.31 -5.34
CA LEU A 158 -3.53 9.97 -4.85
C LEU A 158 -2.84 10.11 -3.49
N THR A 159 -3.55 9.74 -2.44
CA THR A 159 -3.08 9.77 -1.05
C THR A 159 -2.61 8.37 -0.66
N ALA A 160 -1.39 8.24 -0.13
CA ALA A 160 -0.80 6.95 0.21
C ALA A 160 -0.66 6.77 1.72
N LEU A 161 -1.08 5.60 2.20
CA LEU A 161 -0.86 5.11 3.56
C LEU A 161 0.02 3.84 3.50
N PRO A 162 1.35 3.98 3.42
CA PRO A 162 2.25 2.85 3.53
C PRO A 162 2.32 2.34 4.96
N ILE A 163 2.28 1.01 5.12
CA ILE A 163 2.45 0.33 6.39
C ILE A 163 3.83 -0.31 6.43
N ILE A 164 4.56 -0.08 7.51
CA ILE A 164 5.85 -0.71 7.83
C ILE A 164 5.72 -1.48 9.13
N GLU A 165 6.14 -2.74 9.12
CA GLU A 165 6.25 -3.56 10.30
C GLU A 165 7.68 -3.53 10.84
N THR A 166 7.84 -3.11 12.09
CA THR A 166 9.11 -3.15 12.82
C THR A 166 9.22 -4.42 13.65
N GLN A 167 10.43 -4.77 14.07
CA GLN A 167 10.69 -5.88 14.96
C GLN A 167 11.26 -5.36 16.29
N ALA A 168 10.57 -5.67 17.39
CA ALA A 168 11.00 -5.30 18.75
C ALA A 168 11.34 -3.81 18.93
N GLY A 169 10.58 -2.91 18.30
CA GLY A 169 10.79 -1.46 18.38
C GLY A 169 12.02 -0.94 17.62
N ASP A 170 12.66 -1.77 16.82
CA ASP A 170 13.77 -1.35 15.94
C ASP A 170 13.20 -0.66 14.70
N VAL A 171 13.29 0.66 14.68
CA VAL A 171 12.73 1.53 13.63
C VAL A 171 13.78 1.91 12.59
#